data_6319082aaf111e4162a127a468d42b69
#
_entry.id   6319082aaf111e4162a127a468d42b69
#
_cell.length_a   1.000
_cell.length_b   1.000
_cell.length_c   1.000
_cell.angle_alpha   90.00
_cell.angle_beta   90.00
_cell.angle_gamma   90.00
#
_symmetry.space_group_name_H-M   'P 1'
#
loop_
_entity.id
_entity.type
_entity.pdbx_description
1 polymer ?
#
loop_
_entity_poly.entity_id
_entity_poly.type
_entity_poly.pdbx_seq_one_letter_code
_entity_poly.pdbx_strand_id
1 'polypeptide(L)'
;IGYDGQGYFYDESQAEFRQKGKGVYVVVGKELFLPTLNFNAGLNINDFKEARVIGFANSSIVVIEDALLFMFECDNIGKGDDVRLNSGLKLWVTRSFTIDFAVRNLTTSDEAKFGCERLFRINYQSKF
;
A
#
# COMPACT_ATOMS: atom_id res chain seq x y z
N ILE A 1 0.51 -15.51 -5.79
CA ILE A 1 1.96 -15.55 -5.56
C ILE A 1 2.61 -14.64 -6.56
N GLY A 2 3.55 -13.84 -6.13
CA GLY A 2 4.29 -12.94 -6.99
C GLY A 2 5.72 -12.70 -6.50
N TYR A 3 6.46 -12.02 -7.34
CA TYR A 3 7.82 -11.60 -7.06
C TYR A 3 7.94 -10.09 -7.26
N ASP A 4 8.38 -9.39 -6.22
CA ASP A 4 8.68 -7.96 -6.29
C ASP A 4 10.15 -7.79 -6.65
N GLY A 5 10.40 -7.39 -7.89
CA GLY A 5 11.75 -7.33 -8.45
C GLY A 5 12.61 -6.20 -7.89
N GLN A 6 12.05 -5.02 -7.74
CA GLN A 6 12.70 -3.84 -7.17
C GLN A 6 11.70 -2.72 -6.88
N GLY A 7 11.94 -2.01 -5.79
CA GLY A 7 11.26 -0.77 -5.44
C GLY A 7 12.24 0.19 -4.76
N TYR A 8 11.77 1.38 -4.46
CA TYR A 8 12.50 2.36 -3.68
C TYR A 8 11.78 2.60 -2.36
N PHE A 9 12.54 2.81 -1.30
CA PHE A 9 12.04 3.36 -0.05
C PHE A 9 12.90 4.56 0.34
N TYR A 10 12.33 5.47 1.10
CA TYR A 10 13.06 6.62 1.61
C TYR A 10 13.74 6.24 2.92
N ASP A 11 15.06 6.41 3.00
CA ASP A 11 15.85 6.21 4.20
C ASP A 11 15.95 7.56 4.94
N GLU A 12 15.19 7.69 6.02
CA GLU A 12 15.13 8.93 6.81
C GLU A 12 16.46 9.29 7.45
N SER A 13 17.26 8.29 7.82
CA SER A 13 18.55 8.50 8.48
C SER A 13 19.58 9.15 7.57
N GLN A 14 19.46 8.93 6.26
CA GLN A 14 20.40 9.44 5.24
C GLN A 14 19.74 10.45 4.30
N ALA A 15 18.45 10.73 4.48
CA ALA A 15 17.66 11.62 3.64
C ALA A 15 17.76 11.31 2.14
N GLU A 16 17.80 10.02 1.79
CA GLU A 16 17.94 9.55 0.42
C GLU A 16 17.00 8.39 0.08
N PHE A 17 16.69 8.22 -1.22
CA PHE A 17 15.96 7.05 -1.69
C PHE A 17 16.91 5.86 -1.89
N ARG A 18 16.58 4.74 -1.27
CA ARG A 18 17.31 3.48 -1.43
C ARG A 18 16.49 2.45 -2.17
N GLN A 19 17.18 1.51 -2.82
CA GLN A 19 16.52 0.36 -3.44
C GLN A 19 15.98 -0.57 -2.36
N LYS A 20 14.70 -0.93 -2.50
CA LYS A 20 14.08 -1.97 -1.71
C LYS A 20 14.63 -3.35 -2.10
N GLY A 21 14.82 -4.21 -1.13
CA GLY A 21 15.21 -5.61 -1.38
C GLY A 21 14.19 -6.33 -2.26
N LYS A 22 14.67 -7.23 -3.11
CA LYS A 22 13.83 -8.11 -3.90
C LYS A 22 13.14 -9.12 -2.99
N GLY A 23 11.89 -9.43 -3.26
CA GLY A 23 11.12 -10.30 -2.39
C GLY A 23 10.09 -11.16 -3.11
N VAL A 24 9.69 -12.23 -2.44
CA VAL A 24 8.57 -13.08 -2.84
C VAL A 24 7.40 -12.80 -1.92
N TYR A 25 6.20 -12.75 -2.48
CA TYR A 25 4.98 -12.59 -1.69
C TYR A 25 3.91 -13.59 -2.09
N VAL A 26 3.07 -13.89 -1.10
CA VAL A 26 1.84 -14.64 -1.26
C VAL A 26 0.70 -13.76 -0.73
N VAL A 27 -0.38 -13.67 -1.48
CA VAL A 27 -1.58 -12.95 -1.08
C VAL A 27 -2.81 -13.80 -1.37
N VAL A 28 -3.77 -13.74 -0.45
CA VAL A 28 -5.11 -14.26 -0.62
C VAL A 28 -6.10 -13.12 -0.42
N GLY A 29 -7.13 -13.10 -1.24
CA GLY A 29 -8.17 -12.08 -1.16
C GLY A 29 -9.55 -12.69 -1.27
N LYS A 30 -10.51 -12.02 -0.65
CA LYS A 30 -11.91 -12.39 -0.69
C LYS A 30 -12.79 -11.15 -0.59
N GLU A 31 -13.86 -11.16 -1.36
CA GLU A 31 -14.98 -10.26 -1.19
C GLU A 31 -15.79 -10.68 0.06
N LEU A 32 -15.99 -9.76 0.99
CA LEU A 32 -16.61 -10.04 2.28
C LEU A 32 -18.01 -9.43 2.34
N PHE A 33 -19.02 -10.26 2.63
CA PHE A 33 -20.40 -9.91 3.04
C PHE A 33 -21.14 -8.85 2.22
N LEU A 34 -20.42 -7.84 1.74
CA LEU A 34 -20.91 -6.77 0.87
C LEU A 34 -20.18 -6.85 -0.46
N PRO A 35 -20.87 -6.82 -1.61
CA PRO A 35 -20.25 -6.86 -2.93
C PRO A 35 -19.22 -5.76 -3.19
N THR A 36 -19.21 -4.76 -2.34
CA THR A 36 -18.35 -3.57 -2.43
C THR A 36 -17.13 -3.63 -1.52
N LEU A 37 -17.05 -4.60 -0.59
CA LEU A 37 -15.96 -4.72 0.38
C LEU A 37 -15.04 -5.89 0.02
N ASN A 38 -13.82 -5.56 -0.37
CA ASN A 38 -12.76 -6.51 -0.63
C ASN A 38 -11.75 -6.51 0.50
N PHE A 39 -11.27 -7.68 0.89
CA PHE A 39 -10.22 -7.86 1.85
C PHE A 39 -9.12 -8.75 1.28
N ASN A 40 -7.88 -8.35 1.47
CA ASN A 40 -6.71 -9.14 1.09
C ASN A 40 -5.74 -9.19 2.27
N ALA A 41 -5.10 -10.34 2.44
CA ALA A 41 -4.02 -10.51 3.40
C ALA A 41 -2.92 -11.36 2.77
N GLY A 42 -1.70 -11.13 3.19
CA GLY A 42 -0.57 -11.84 2.63
C GLY A 42 0.68 -11.77 3.50
N LEU A 43 1.67 -12.51 3.03
CA LEU A 43 2.99 -12.56 3.61
C LEU A 43 4.02 -12.25 2.53
N ASN A 44 5.08 -11.57 2.91
CA ASN A 44 6.22 -11.33 2.03
C ASN A 44 7.55 -11.61 2.74
N ILE A 45 8.56 -11.87 1.94
CA ILE A 45 9.96 -11.90 2.34
C ILE A 45 10.65 -10.82 1.52
N ASN A 46 10.89 -9.66 2.12
CA ASN A 46 11.44 -8.50 1.44
C ASN A 46 12.95 -8.55 1.23
N ASP A 47 13.65 -9.38 1.98
CA ASP A 47 15.09 -9.58 1.87
C ASP A 47 15.43 -11.03 2.12
N PHE A 48 16.03 -11.68 1.10
CA PHE A 48 16.47 -13.06 1.22
C PHE A 48 17.67 -13.22 2.16
N LYS A 49 18.41 -12.16 2.48
CA LYS A 49 19.53 -12.22 3.41
C LYS A 49 19.06 -12.36 4.85
N GLU A 50 18.03 -11.63 5.21
CA GLU A 50 17.43 -11.67 6.55
C GLU A 50 16.36 -12.77 6.67
N ALA A 51 15.83 -13.26 5.55
CA ALA A 51 14.76 -14.28 5.46
C ALA A 51 13.57 -14.00 6.39
N ARG A 52 13.30 -12.72 6.67
CA ARG A 52 12.25 -12.30 7.58
C ARG A 52 10.89 -12.30 6.89
N VAL A 53 9.96 -13.04 7.43
CA VAL A 53 8.57 -13.03 6.96
C VAL A 53 7.84 -11.85 7.59
N ILE A 54 7.19 -11.05 6.75
CA ILE A 54 6.42 -9.87 7.12
C ILE A 54 5.01 -10.02 6.59
N GLY A 55 4.03 -9.74 7.43
CA GLY A 55 2.62 -9.76 7.04
C GLY A 55 2.16 -8.40 6.50
N PHE A 56 1.13 -8.45 5.66
CA PHE A 56 0.36 -7.27 5.26
C PHE A 56 -1.12 -7.64 5.11
N ALA A 57 -1.98 -6.65 5.28
CA ALA A 57 -3.41 -6.77 5.05
C ALA A 57 -3.93 -5.48 4.46
N ASN A 58 -4.86 -5.57 3.51
CA ASN A 58 -5.53 -4.40 2.99
C ASN A 58 -7.02 -4.66 2.79
N SER A 59 -7.79 -3.60 2.82
CA SER A 59 -9.21 -3.62 2.49
C SER A 59 -9.55 -2.46 1.57
N SER A 60 -10.54 -2.67 0.73
CA SER A 60 -11.09 -1.61 -0.10
C SER A 60 -12.61 -1.69 -0.12
N ILE A 61 -13.24 -0.54 -0.04
CA ILE A 61 -14.70 -0.41 -0.11
C ILE A 61 -15.08 0.58 -1.21
N VAL A 62 -15.98 0.17 -2.08
CA VAL A 62 -16.61 1.05 -3.05
C VAL A 62 -17.66 1.88 -2.31
N VAL A 63 -17.39 3.17 -2.17
CA VAL A 63 -18.29 4.13 -1.49
C VAL A 63 -19.35 4.63 -2.45
N ILE A 64 -18.96 4.91 -3.69
CA ILE A 64 -19.83 5.32 -4.78
C ILE A 64 -19.43 4.50 -6.01
N GLU A 65 -20.36 3.70 -6.54
CA GLU A 65 -20.12 2.88 -7.71
C GLU A 65 -19.59 3.72 -8.88
N ASP A 66 -18.58 3.21 -9.56
CA ASP A 66 -17.87 3.86 -10.68
C ASP A 66 -17.28 5.25 -10.37
N ALA A 67 -17.30 5.72 -9.13
CA ALA A 67 -16.83 7.05 -8.78
C ALA A 67 -15.82 7.09 -7.64
N LEU A 68 -16.05 6.38 -6.53
CA LEU A 68 -15.22 6.53 -5.34
C LEU A 68 -14.92 5.21 -4.64
N LEU A 69 -13.64 4.89 -4.49
CA LEU A 69 -13.12 3.77 -3.71
C LEU A 69 -12.29 4.31 -2.54
N PHE A 70 -12.55 3.79 -1.35
CA PHE A 70 -11.71 3.97 -0.19
C PHE A 70 -10.83 2.73 0.04
N MET A 71 -9.58 2.93 0.41
CA MET A 71 -8.61 1.87 0.67
C MET A 71 -7.95 2.07 2.02
N PHE A 72 -7.71 0.97 2.69
CA PHE A 72 -6.96 0.91 3.94
C PHE A 72 -5.97 -0.24 3.88
N GLU A 73 -4.76 -0.02 4.37
CA GLU A 73 -3.69 -1.01 4.39
C GLU A 73 -2.95 -0.97 5.72
N CYS A 74 -2.61 -2.16 6.20
CA CYS A 74 -1.70 -2.37 7.31
C CYS A 74 -0.54 -3.21 6.79
N ASP A 75 0.66 -2.69 6.85
CA ASP A 75 1.86 -3.40 6.42
C ASP A 75 2.89 -3.55 7.55
N ASN A 76 3.97 -4.27 7.29
CA ASN A 76 5.02 -4.60 8.26
C ASN A 76 4.52 -5.37 9.50
N ILE A 77 3.42 -6.10 9.40
CA ILE A 77 2.89 -6.92 10.49
C ILE A 77 3.93 -7.98 10.87
N GLY A 78 4.32 -7.99 12.15
CA GLY A 78 5.38 -8.88 12.66
C GLY A 78 6.78 -8.25 12.70
N LYS A 79 6.91 -6.97 12.35
CA LYS A 79 8.18 -6.21 12.45
C LYS A 79 8.29 -5.38 13.74
N GLY A 80 7.55 -5.74 14.79
CA GLY A 80 7.55 -5.02 16.07
C GLY A 80 6.90 -3.64 15.95
N ASP A 81 7.62 -2.59 16.34
CA ASP A 81 7.08 -1.23 16.41
C ASP A 81 6.98 -0.53 15.03
N ASP A 82 7.37 -1.20 13.95
CA ASP A 82 7.37 -0.65 12.58
C ASP A 82 6.11 -1.06 11.77
N VAL A 83 4.99 -1.35 12.46
CA VAL A 83 3.70 -1.58 11.81
C VAL A 83 3.19 -0.26 11.24
N ARG A 84 2.86 -0.25 9.95
CA ARG A 84 2.45 0.94 9.22
C ARG A 84 0.99 0.86 8.80
N LEU A 85 0.27 1.92 9.06
CA LEU A 85 -1.09 2.10 8.57
C LEU A 85 -1.08 3.10 7.42
N ASN A 86 -1.73 2.72 6.33
CA ASN A 86 -1.88 3.52 5.13
C ASN A 86 -3.36 3.64 4.79
N SER A 87 -3.75 4.76 4.22
CA SER A 87 -5.12 4.99 3.76
C SER A 87 -5.11 5.69 2.42
N GLY A 88 -6.11 5.45 1.59
CA GLY A 88 -6.19 6.06 0.28
C GLY A 88 -7.61 6.18 -0.25
N LEU A 89 -7.76 7.10 -1.17
CA LEU A 89 -8.98 7.33 -1.95
C LEU A 89 -8.63 7.27 -3.43
N LYS A 90 -9.45 6.59 -4.20
CA LYS A 90 -9.42 6.63 -5.66
C LYS A 90 -10.72 7.21 -6.18
N LEU A 91 -10.59 8.24 -6.98
CA LEU A 91 -11.71 8.92 -7.64
C LEU A 91 -11.63 8.64 -9.15
N TRP A 92 -12.69 8.09 -9.73
CA TRP A 92 -12.88 7.99 -11.19
C TRP A 92 -13.61 9.24 -11.67
N VAL A 93 -12.85 10.16 -12.27
CA VAL A 93 -13.44 11.37 -12.88
C VAL A 93 -14.11 11.01 -14.21
N THR A 94 -13.51 10.06 -14.93
CA THR A 94 -14.07 9.42 -16.12
C THR A 94 -13.60 7.97 -16.17
N ARG A 95 -14.10 7.17 -17.11
CA ARG A 95 -13.64 5.78 -17.32
C ARG A 95 -12.15 5.67 -17.64
N SER A 96 -11.55 6.73 -18.13
CA SER A 96 -10.13 6.78 -18.53
C SER A 96 -9.25 7.64 -17.62
N PHE A 97 -9.86 8.38 -16.69
CA PHE A 97 -9.14 9.35 -15.87
C PHE A 97 -9.44 9.13 -14.39
N THR A 98 -8.40 8.84 -13.62
CA THR A 98 -8.51 8.65 -12.17
C THR A 98 -7.55 9.56 -11.41
N ILE A 99 -7.96 9.92 -10.21
CA ILE A 99 -7.15 10.64 -9.24
C ILE A 99 -7.05 9.78 -7.99
N ASP A 100 -5.83 9.52 -7.53
CA ASP A 100 -5.57 8.78 -6.31
C ASP A 100 -4.95 9.72 -5.27
N PHE A 101 -5.47 9.68 -4.05
CA PHE A 101 -4.87 10.29 -2.87
C PHE A 101 -4.52 9.18 -1.89
N ALA A 102 -3.34 9.25 -1.30
CA ALA A 102 -2.98 8.34 -0.24
C ALA A 102 -2.19 9.06 0.86
N VAL A 103 -2.40 8.58 2.07
CA VAL A 103 -1.61 8.97 3.24
C VAL A 103 -0.99 7.68 3.77
N ARG A 104 0.33 7.66 3.86
CA ARG A 104 1.10 6.52 4.34
C ARG A 104 1.69 6.81 5.69
N ASN A 105 1.93 5.73 6.44
CA ASN A 105 2.61 5.79 7.71
C ASN A 105 1.87 6.64 8.77
N LEU A 106 0.57 6.40 8.90
CA LEU A 106 -0.29 7.10 9.87
C LEU A 106 0.06 6.82 11.35
N THR A 107 0.83 5.76 11.61
CA THR A 107 1.21 5.31 12.96
C THR A 107 2.54 5.87 13.44
N THR A 108 3.25 6.64 12.62
CA THR A 108 4.54 7.19 13.02
C THR A 108 4.36 8.20 14.16
N SER A 109 5.02 7.96 15.28
CA SER A 109 5.09 8.90 16.39
C SER A 109 5.83 10.18 15.96
N ASP A 110 5.52 11.31 16.60
CA ASP A 110 6.01 12.67 16.28
C ASP A 110 7.54 12.83 16.27
N GLU A 111 8.30 11.82 16.68
CA GLU A 111 9.77 11.86 16.68
C GLU A 111 10.39 11.55 15.31
N ALA A 112 9.66 11.00 14.38
CA ALA A 112 10.14 10.82 13.02
C ALA A 112 10.11 12.17 12.28
N LYS A 113 11.26 12.63 11.81
CA LYS A 113 11.49 13.91 11.11
C LYS A 113 10.57 14.17 9.90
N PHE A 114 9.90 13.17 9.40
CA PHE A 114 9.00 13.21 8.27
C PHE A 114 7.71 12.47 8.63
N GLY A 115 6.77 13.11 9.22
CA GLY A 115 5.45 12.58 9.55
C GLY A 115 4.83 11.72 8.41
N CYS A 116 3.55 11.54 8.39
CA CYS A 116 2.89 10.75 7.36
C CYS A 116 3.18 11.26 5.94
N GLU A 117 3.57 10.35 5.04
CA GLU A 117 3.77 10.65 3.62
C GLU A 117 2.42 10.89 2.93
N ARG A 118 2.35 11.90 2.08
CA ARG A 118 1.19 12.20 1.26
C ARG A 118 1.49 11.91 -0.19
N LEU A 119 0.64 11.13 -0.81
CA LEU A 119 0.74 10.73 -2.21
C LEU A 119 -0.42 11.30 -3.00
N PHE A 120 -0.12 11.91 -4.13
CA PHE A 120 -1.09 12.31 -5.12
C PHE A 120 -0.70 11.73 -6.46
N ARG A 121 -1.61 11.05 -7.13
CA ARG A 121 -1.38 10.44 -8.44
C ARG A 121 -2.53 10.74 -9.39
N ILE A 122 -2.19 11.08 -10.59
CA ILE A 122 -3.13 11.22 -11.71
C ILE A 122 -2.82 10.10 -12.70
N ASN A 123 -3.85 9.35 -13.08
CA ASN A 123 -3.72 8.29 -14.08
C ASN A 123 -4.67 8.56 -15.23
N TYR A 124 -4.13 8.44 -16.44
CA TYR A 124 -4.91 8.46 -17.67
C TYR A 124 -4.62 7.19 -18.46
N GLN A 125 -5.68 6.50 -18.85
CA GLN A 125 -5.61 5.27 -19.65
C GLN A 125 -6.42 5.44 -20.92
N SER A 126 -5.76 5.43 -22.06
CA SER A 126 -6.41 5.38 -23.37
C SER A 126 -6.38 3.95 -23.91
N LYS A 127 -7.49 3.51 -24.48
CA LYS A 127 -7.53 2.29 -25.32
C LYS A 127 -7.38 2.75 -26.75
N PHE A 128 -6.32 2.33 -27.38
CA PHE A 128 -6.11 2.46 -28.83
C PHE A 128 -6.72 1.25 -29.54
#